data_39ff1b836ae7decf79cfe5acf5e4cd02
#
_entry.id   39ff1b836ae7decf79cfe5acf5e4cd02
#
_cell.length_a   1.000
_cell.length_b   1.000
_cell.length_c   1.000
_cell.angle_alpha   90.00
_cell.angle_beta   90.00
_cell.angle_gamma   90.00
#
_symmetry.space_group_name_H-M   'P 1'
#
loop_
_entity.id
_entity.type
_entity.pdbx_description
1 polymer ?
#
loop_
_entity_poly.entity_id
_entity_poly.type
_entity_poly.pdbx_seq_one_letter_code
_entity_poly.pdbx_strand_id
1 'polypeptide(L)' 'MSIYLKPQGQEADMIEPLIVKDTSTVRDVCVKLHRDFVRKFRYARVRGPSAKFDWQRVGLDHLLEDGDLLPIVVKR' A
#
# COMPACT_ATOMS: atom_id res chain seq x y z
N MET A 1 0.73 -0.32 13.33
CA MET A 1 -0.56 -0.39 12.60
C MET A 1 -0.52 -1.44 11.50
N SER A 2 -1.66 -1.92 11.11
CA SER A 2 -1.76 -2.97 10.10
C SER A 2 -2.22 -2.37 8.77
N ILE A 3 -1.48 -2.67 7.72
CA ILE A 3 -1.82 -2.31 6.35
C ILE A 3 -2.06 -3.61 5.58
N TYR A 4 -3.18 -3.69 4.89
CA TYR A 4 -3.54 -4.90 4.15
C TYR A 4 -3.11 -4.76 2.70
N LEU A 5 -2.22 -5.66 2.28
CA LEU A 5 -1.68 -5.64 0.92
C LEU A 5 -2.49 -6.58 0.04
N LYS A 6 -2.79 -6.12 -1.17
CA LYS A 6 -3.46 -6.95 -2.17
C LYS A 6 -2.48 -7.14 -3.33
N PRO A 7 -1.84 -8.32 -3.43
CA PRO A 7 -0.95 -8.58 -4.55
C PRO A 7 -1.70 -8.48 -5.87
N GLN A 8 -1.08 -7.85 -6.85
CA GLN A 8 -1.66 -7.69 -8.17
C GLN A 8 -1.87 -9.06 -8.81
N GLY A 9 -3.07 -9.30 -9.34
CA GLY A 9 -3.38 -10.56 -10.02
C GLY A 9 -3.66 -11.74 -9.11
N GLN A 10 -3.71 -11.51 -7.80
CA GLN A 10 -3.99 -12.57 -6.83
C GLN A 10 -5.45 -12.59 -6.43
N GLU A 11 -5.88 -13.71 -5.87
CA GLU A 11 -7.22 -13.86 -5.34
C GLU A 11 -7.42 -12.93 -4.14
N ALA A 12 -8.68 -12.53 -3.90
CA ALA A 12 -8.99 -11.61 -2.81
C ALA A 12 -8.66 -12.19 -1.43
N ASP A 13 -8.71 -13.51 -1.28
CA ASP A 13 -8.38 -14.18 -0.03
C ASP A 13 -6.87 -14.23 0.24
N MET A 14 -6.06 -13.75 -0.68
CA MET A 14 -4.61 -13.66 -0.51
C MET A 14 -4.16 -12.33 0.10
N ILE A 15 -5.07 -11.55 0.65
CA ILE A 15 -4.74 -10.30 1.32
C ILE A 15 -4.00 -10.60 2.62
N GLU A 16 -2.80 -10.03 2.77
CA GLU A 16 -1.96 -10.23 3.94
C GLU A 16 -1.76 -8.92 4.70
N PRO A 17 -1.79 -8.96 6.04
CA PRO A 17 -1.46 -7.76 6.83
C PRO A 17 0.05 -7.53 6.87
N LEU A 18 0.44 -6.27 6.81
CA LEU A 18 1.81 -5.83 7.03
C LEU A 18 1.83 -4.89 8.22
N ILE A 19 2.63 -5.20 9.21
CA ILE A 19 2.74 -4.37 10.40
C ILE A 19 3.77 -3.29 10.16
N VAL A 20 3.37 -2.04 10.30
CA VAL A 20 4.23 -0.88 10.12
C VAL A 20 4.01 0.10 11.26
N LYS A 21 4.92 1.04 11.41
CA LYS A 21 4.79 2.08 12.43
C LYS A 21 3.63 3.01 12.09
N ASP A 22 3.02 3.58 13.12
CA ASP A 22 2.06 4.66 12.94
C ASP A 22 2.75 5.80 12.20
N THR A 23 2.00 6.53 11.38
CA THR A 23 2.53 7.60 10.52
C THR A 23 3.40 7.12 9.36
N SER A 24 3.33 5.84 9.00
CA SER A 24 4.01 5.32 7.81
C SER A 24 3.34 5.81 6.53
N THR A 25 4.15 6.00 5.50
CA THR A 25 3.69 6.37 4.17
C THR A 25 3.71 5.17 3.23
N VAL A 26 3.19 5.35 2.03
CA VAL A 26 3.27 4.32 0.99
C VAL A 26 4.73 3.95 0.72
N ARG A 27 5.63 4.94 0.74
CA ARG A 27 7.08 4.70 0.59
C ARG A 27 7.60 3.73 1.64
N ASP A 28 7.22 3.91 2.90
CA ASP A 28 7.66 3.05 3.99
C ASP A 28 7.22 1.61 3.77
N VAL A 29 6.00 1.42 3.31
CA VAL A 29 5.47 0.09 2.98
C VAL A 29 6.27 -0.53 1.83
N CYS A 30 6.55 0.24 0.78
CA CYS A 30 7.32 -0.25 -0.37
C CYS A 30 8.72 -0.70 0.03
N VAL A 31 9.41 0.10 0.86
CA VAL A 31 10.75 -0.24 1.34
C VAL A 31 10.72 -1.54 2.13
N LYS A 32 9.67 -1.72 2.95
CA LYS A 32 9.55 -2.93 3.78
C LYS A 32 9.25 -4.17 2.95
N LEU A 33 8.56 -4.02 1.82
CA LEU A 33 8.22 -5.15 0.95
C LEU A 33 9.42 -5.62 0.12
N HIS A 34 10.08 -4.68 -0.53
CA HIS A 34 11.22 -5.00 -1.38
C HIS A 34 11.98 -3.73 -1.72
N ARG A 35 13.31 -3.80 -1.71
CA ARG A 35 14.16 -2.64 -1.96
C ARG A 35 13.92 -1.98 -3.32
N ASP A 36 13.46 -2.73 -4.31
CA ASP A 36 13.23 -2.22 -5.66
C ASP A 36 11.85 -1.60 -5.85
N PHE A 37 10.94 -1.76 -4.90
CA PHE A 37 9.56 -1.29 -5.06
C PHE A 37 9.48 0.23 -5.17
N VAL A 38 10.30 0.95 -4.41
CA VAL A 38 10.32 2.41 -4.49
C VAL A 38 10.76 2.86 -5.89
N ARG A 39 11.81 2.23 -6.41
CA ARG A 39 12.35 2.59 -7.72
C ARG A 39 11.40 2.22 -8.85
N LYS A 40 10.69 1.11 -8.73
CA LYS A 40 9.77 0.61 -9.75
C LYS A 40 8.35 1.09 -9.56
N PHE A 41 8.08 1.84 -8.53
CA PHE A 41 6.74 2.28 -8.18
C PHE A 41 6.12 3.11 -9.29
N ARG A 42 4.89 2.76 -9.66
CA ARG A 42 4.10 3.54 -10.62
C ARG A 42 3.02 4.32 -9.89
N TYR A 43 2.17 3.64 -9.15
CA TYR A 43 1.15 4.25 -8.32
C TYR A 43 0.63 3.20 -7.35
N ALA A 44 -0.14 3.66 -6.38
CA ALA A 44 -0.89 2.78 -5.50
C ALA A 44 -2.32 3.29 -5.40
N ARG A 45 -3.20 2.44 -4.97
CA ARG A 45 -4.56 2.84 -4.62
C ARG A 45 -4.77 2.52 -3.16
N VAL A 46 -5.70 3.19 -2.52
CA VAL A 46 -5.98 2.96 -1.11
C VAL A 46 -7.47 2.95 -0.87
N ARG A 47 -7.91 2.04 -0.03
CA ARG A 47 -9.28 1.97 0.46
C ARG A 47 -9.22 1.81 1.97
N GLY A 48 -9.83 2.73 2.70
CA GLY A 48 -9.84 2.68 4.15
C GLY A 48 -9.79 4.07 4.76
N PRO A 49 -9.40 4.16 6.04
CA PRO A 49 -9.47 5.42 6.78
C PRO A 49 -8.68 6.57 6.17
N SER A 50 -7.53 6.30 5.53
CA SER A 50 -6.72 7.37 4.94
C SER A 50 -7.22 7.81 3.57
N ALA A 51 -8.14 7.07 2.95
CA ALA A 51 -8.65 7.38 1.63
C ALA A 51 -9.82 8.35 1.72
N LYS A 52 -9.87 9.31 0.80
CA LYS A 52 -11.03 10.21 0.67
C LYS A 52 -12.19 9.51 0.00
N PHE A 53 -11.91 8.52 -0.84
CA PHE A 53 -12.90 7.68 -1.50
C PHE A 53 -12.26 6.33 -1.80
N ASP A 54 -13.09 5.32 -2.06
CA ASP A 54 -12.61 3.96 -2.33
C ASP A 54 -11.68 3.93 -3.54
N TRP A 55 -10.54 3.27 -3.36
CA TRP A 55 -9.52 3.08 -4.40
C TRP A 55 -8.92 4.37 -4.91
N GLN A 56 -8.78 5.36 -4.03
CA GLN A 56 -8.09 6.60 -4.36
C GLN A 56 -6.66 6.29 -4.81
N ARG A 57 -6.27 6.88 -5.95
CA ARG A 57 -4.90 6.76 -6.44
C ARG A 57 -3.99 7.67 -5.63
N VAL A 58 -2.88 7.11 -5.14
CA VAL A 58 -1.96 7.84 -4.26
C VAL A 58 -0.52 7.59 -4.68
N GLY A 59 0.37 8.48 -4.27
CA GLY A 59 1.80 8.37 -4.50
C GLY A 59 2.54 7.89 -3.27
N LEU A 60 3.86 7.91 -3.35
CA LEU A 60 4.74 7.42 -2.28
C LEU A 60 4.61 8.20 -0.97
N ASP A 61 4.23 9.46 -1.04
CA ASP A 61 4.18 10.32 0.14
C ASP A 61 2.83 10.30 0.87
N HIS A 62 1.89 9.50 0.39
CA HIS A 62 0.58 9.40 1.04
C HIS A 62 0.70 8.78 2.42
N LEU A 63 0.18 9.47 3.42
CA LEU A 63 0.19 8.98 4.81
C LEU A 63 -0.91 7.95 5.01
N LEU A 64 -0.54 6.79 5.52
CA LEU A 64 -1.46 5.67 5.72
C LEU A 64 -2.05 5.68 7.13
N GLU A 65 -3.17 4.96 7.30
CA GLU A 65 -3.80 4.74 8.59
C GLU A 65 -4.07 3.25 8.79
N ASP A 66 -4.23 2.89 10.05
CA ASP A 66 -4.47 1.49 10.42
C ASP A 66 -5.72 0.96 9.73
N GLY A 67 -5.59 -0.21 9.14
CA GLY A 67 -6.70 -0.85 8.45
C GLY A 67 -6.80 -0.53 6.96
N ASP A 68 -5.91 0.31 6.42
CA ASP A 68 -5.93 0.63 4.99
C ASP A 68 -5.65 -0.61 4.14
N LEU A 69 -6.38 -0.75 3.06
CA LEU A 69 -6.11 -1.72 2.00
C LEU A 69 -5.33 -1.01 0.89
N LEU A 70 -4.15 -1.52 0.57
CA LEU A 70 -3.20 -0.81 -0.28
C LEU A 70 -2.66 -1.70 -1.41
N PRO A 71 -3.36 -1.81 -2.54
CA PRO A 71 -2.76 -2.42 -3.72
C PRO A 71 -1.73 -1.48 -4.34
N ILE A 72 -0.53 -2.01 -4.60
CA ILE A 72 0.59 -1.26 -5.16
C ILE A 72 0.87 -1.77 -6.55
N VAL A 73 1.02 -0.86 -7.50
CA VAL A 73 1.37 -1.19 -8.89
C VAL A 73 2.79 -0.74 -9.15
N VAL A 74 3.62 -1.67 -9.57
CA VAL A 74 5.03 -1.40 -9.87
C VAL A 74 5.31 -1.66 -11.34
N LYS A 75 6.37 -1.04 -11.83
CA LYS A 75 6.84 -1.24 -13.20
C LYS A 75 7.52 -2.60 -13.31
N ARG A 76 7.27 -3.30 -14.38
CA ARG A 76 7.91 -4.59 -14.66
C ARG A 76 9.32 -4.41 -15.21
#